data_416d0b548e7523878df2551f0f996151
#
_entry.id   416d0b548e7523878df2551f0f996151
#
_cell.length_a   1.000
_cell.length_b   1.000
_cell.length_c   1.000
_cell.angle_alpha   90.00
_cell.angle_beta   90.00
_cell.angle_gamma   90.00
#
_symmetry.space_group_name_H-M   'P 1'
#
loop_
_entity.id
_entity.type
_entity.pdbx_description
1 polymer ?
#
loop_
_entity_poly.entity_id
_entity_poly.type
_entity_poly.pdbx_seq_one_letter_code
_entity_poly.pdbx_strand_id
1 'polypeptide(L)'
;TTKAYRAHEQEQVILRRAYTLDAVLRGMSIYIDPEALLVGNQASADRAAPIFPEYAMDWVINELDQFDQRDGDRFTITEENKQVLRDIYPYWKGRTLQDKGYAAFPQRARLFYDLGIIKTEGNITSGDAHIAVDYGRVLREGLKGYRARTLEAQEKLDLTDFQDLKKSYFYQAILIVLDAVEAYALRFAELAQAQAASATPERAKELLEIARICRKVPMEPAETFHEALQSVWFLHVILQIESNGHSLSYGRLDQYCFPYYERSRQAGMTEEQACELLENL
;
A
#
# COMPACT_ATOMS: atom_id res chain seq x y z
N THR A 1 5.44 9.56 6.11
CA THR A 1 6.29 8.60 6.83
C THR A 1 7.03 9.25 7.99
N THR A 2 8.04 10.12 7.78
CA THR A 2 8.94 10.65 8.83
C THR A 2 8.24 11.36 9.98
N LYS A 3 7.23 12.19 9.68
CA LYS A 3 6.45 12.89 10.74
C LYS A 3 5.73 11.89 11.66
N ALA A 4 5.12 10.85 11.08
CA ALA A 4 4.44 9.80 11.83
C ALA A 4 5.43 8.98 12.69
N TYR A 5 6.57 8.61 12.12
CA TYR A 5 7.62 7.91 12.88
C TYR A 5 8.10 8.70 14.11
N ARG A 6 8.29 10.02 13.97
CA ARG A 6 8.66 10.89 15.09
C ARG A 6 7.55 11.01 16.13
N ALA A 7 6.30 11.14 15.68
CA ALA A 7 5.17 11.28 16.60
C ALA A 7 4.91 10.02 17.44
N HIS A 8 5.24 8.85 16.89
CA HIS A 8 5.01 7.54 17.50
C HIS A 8 6.31 6.82 17.90
N GLU A 9 7.39 7.55 18.15
CA GLU A 9 8.72 6.97 18.42
C GLU A 9 8.75 6.09 19.67
N GLN A 10 7.89 6.38 20.66
CA GLN A 10 7.79 5.63 21.93
C GLN A 10 6.86 4.41 21.84
N GLU A 11 6.10 4.29 20.76
CA GLU A 11 5.18 3.17 20.55
C GLU A 11 5.91 1.88 20.17
N GLN A 12 5.26 0.76 20.42
CA GLN A 12 5.71 -0.53 19.90
C GLN A 12 5.90 -0.45 18.38
N VAL A 13 6.92 -1.12 17.84
CA VAL A 13 7.28 -1.04 16.41
C VAL A 13 6.08 -1.31 15.50
N ILE A 14 5.26 -2.31 15.84
CA ILE A 14 4.08 -2.66 15.05
C ILE A 14 3.03 -1.54 15.04
N LEU A 15 2.81 -0.86 16.17
CA LEU A 15 1.89 0.28 16.24
C LEU A 15 2.45 1.48 15.48
N ARG A 16 3.75 1.76 15.62
CA ARG A 16 4.41 2.81 14.84
C ARG A 16 4.25 2.60 13.34
N ARG A 17 4.42 1.37 12.87
CA ARG A 17 4.18 1.00 11.46
C ARG A 17 2.72 1.24 11.05
N ALA A 18 1.77 0.80 11.86
CA ALA A 18 0.35 1.01 11.59
C ALA A 18 -0.04 2.49 11.52
N TYR A 19 0.38 3.31 12.49
CA TYR A 19 0.17 4.77 12.45
C TYR A 19 0.86 5.45 11.28
N THR A 20 1.99 4.92 10.84
CA THR A 20 2.70 5.46 9.68
C THR A 20 1.93 5.17 8.39
N LEU A 21 1.44 3.95 8.22
CA LEU A 21 0.61 3.60 7.07
C LEU A 21 -0.68 4.43 7.07
N ASP A 22 -1.33 4.59 8.22
CA ASP A 22 -2.51 5.46 8.36
C ASP A 22 -2.21 6.90 7.92
N ALA A 23 -1.11 7.48 8.39
CA ALA A 23 -0.71 8.83 8.01
C ALA A 23 -0.39 8.96 6.50
N VAL A 24 0.18 7.92 5.89
CA VAL A 24 0.45 7.89 4.44
C VAL A 24 -0.86 7.80 3.66
N LEU A 25 -1.72 6.85 3.96
CA LEU A 25 -2.98 6.63 3.23
C LEU A 25 -3.96 7.80 3.35
N ARG A 26 -3.95 8.50 4.50
CA ARG A 26 -4.76 9.74 4.67
C ARG A 26 -4.14 10.97 4.05
N GLY A 27 -2.80 11.03 3.93
CA GLY A 27 -2.10 12.26 3.57
C GLY A 27 -1.45 12.28 2.19
N MET A 28 -1.30 11.15 1.52
CA MET A 28 -0.69 11.10 0.20
C MET A 28 -1.58 11.75 -0.86
N SER A 29 -0.97 12.27 -1.94
CA SER A 29 -1.71 12.75 -3.09
C SER A 29 -2.44 11.59 -3.78
N ILE A 30 -3.70 11.81 -4.12
CA ILE A 30 -4.49 10.87 -4.91
C ILE A 30 -4.95 11.56 -6.19
N TYR A 31 -5.13 10.79 -7.26
CA TYR A 31 -5.66 11.25 -8.53
C TYR A 31 -6.46 10.14 -9.22
N ILE A 32 -7.31 10.53 -10.16
CA ILE A 32 -8.05 9.62 -11.04
C ILE A 32 -7.73 10.04 -12.47
N ASP A 33 -7.14 9.13 -13.23
CA ASP A 33 -6.84 9.37 -14.63
C ASP A 33 -8.12 9.51 -15.45
N PRO A 34 -8.08 10.27 -16.57
CA PRO A 34 -9.28 10.57 -17.36
C PRO A 34 -10.06 9.33 -17.83
N GLU A 35 -9.37 8.23 -18.09
CA GLU A 35 -9.96 6.99 -18.62
C GLU A 35 -9.98 5.84 -17.58
N ALA A 36 -9.52 6.08 -16.35
CA ALA A 36 -9.46 5.05 -15.33
C ALA A 36 -10.86 4.59 -14.89
N LEU A 37 -11.08 3.28 -14.90
CA LEU A 37 -12.25 2.61 -14.31
C LEU A 37 -11.94 2.01 -12.93
N LEU A 38 -10.67 1.68 -12.67
CA LEU A 38 -10.14 1.29 -11.37
C LEU A 38 -9.28 2.42 -10.82
N VAL A 39 -9.40 2.69 -9.53
CA VAL A 39 -8.71 3.81 -8.88
C VAL A 39 -7.86 3.38 -7.71
N GLY A 40 -6.74 4.04 -7.53
CA GLY A 40 -5.75 3.75 -6.50
C GLY A 40 -4.35 4.03 -7.04
N ASN A 41 -3.54 4.79 -6.31
CA ASN A 41 -2.18 5.12 -6.70
C ASN A 41 -1.22 4.98 -5.53
N GLN A 42 0.02 4.60 -5.79
CA GLN A 42 1.10 4.50 -4.79
C GLN A 42 2.05 5.71 -4.80
N ALA A 43 1.98 6.54 -5.83
CA ALA A 43 2.84 7.71 -6.03
C ALA A 43 2.00 8.93 -6.42
N SER A 44 2.59 10.14 -6.40
CA SER A 44 1.88 11.40 -6.63
C SER A 44 1.50 11.64 -8.10
N ALA A 45 2.03 10.87 -9.03
CA ALA A 45 1.76 10.94 -10.46
C ALA A 45 2.16 9.63 -11.13
N ASP A 46 1.75 9.45 -12.39
CA ASP A 46 2.18 8.34 -13.23
C ASP A 46 3.70 8.33 -13.35
N ARG A 47 4.26 7.12 -13.27
CA ARG A 47 5.70 6.88 -13.37
C ARG A 47 6.54 7.63 -12.34
N ALA A 48 5.94 8.14 -11.27
CA ALA A 48 6.67 8.67 -10.14
C ALA A 48 7.16 7.54 -9.23
N ALA A 49 8.32 7.75 -8.61
CA ALA A 49 8.90 6.79 -7.66
C ALA A 49 8.72 7.31 -6.22
N PRO A 50 7.96 6.62 -5.37
CA PRO A 50 7.87 6.95 -3.95
C PRO A 50 9.18 6.61 -3.24
N ILE A 51 9.57 7.41 -2.25
CA ILE A 51 10.72 7.16 -1.39
C ILE A 51 10.23 6.58 -0.05
N PHE A 52 10.84 5.49 0.36
CA PHE A 52 10.55 4.77 1.60
C PHE A 52 11.74 4.88 2.56
N PRO A 53 11.83 5.98 3.33
CA PRO A 53 13.02 6.29 4.12
C PRO A 53 13.29 5.30 5.25
N GLU A 54 12.28 4.57 5.70
CA GLU A 54 12.39 3.55 6.75
C GLU A 54 13.17 2.31 6.31
N TYR A 55 13.27 2.07 5.00
CA TYR A 55 14.00 0.91 4.47
C TYR A 55 15.46 1.24 4.19
N ALA A 56 15.75 2.29 3.43
CA ALA A 56 17.12 2.68 3.09
C ALA A 56 17.16 4.15 2.67
N MET A 57 18.13 4.92 3.19
CA MET A 57 18.29 6.34 2.85
C MET A 57 19.67 6.73 2.34
N ASP A 58 20.72 5.99 2.71
CA ASP A 58 22.10 6.37 2.34
C ASP A 58 22.28 6.42 0.82
N TRP A 59 21.79 5.42 0.09
CA TRP A 59 21.89 5.40 -1.37
C TRP A 59 21.10 6.55 -2.01
N VAL A 60 19.93 6.90 -1.46
CA VAL A 60 19.10 8.02 -1.96
C VAL A 60 19.89 9.34 -1.86
N ILE A 61 20.51 9.58 -0.71
CA ILE A 61 21.29 10.82 -0.48
C ILE A 61 22.55 10.86 -1.33
N ASN A 62 23.23 9.72 -1.49
CA ASN A 62 24.47 9.63 -2.28
C ASN A 62 24.20 9.88 -3.78
N GLU A 63 23.06 9.49 -4.29
CA GLU A 63 22.71 9.63 -5.71
C GLU A 63 21.76 10.80 -6.00
N LEU A 64 21.35 11.55 -4.99
CA LEU A 64 20.26 12.53 -5.04
C LEU A 64 20.38 13.56 -6.18
N ASP A 65 21.60 13.95 -6.51
CA ASP A 65 21.90 14.93 -7.57
C ASP A 65 22.23 14.27 -8.92
N GLN A 66 22.06 12.94 -9.03
CA GLN A 66 22.42 12.16 -10.22
C GLN A 66 21.29 11.30 -10.75
N PHE A 67 20.09 11.32 -10.15
CA PHE A 67 18.97 10.49 -10.56
C PHE A 67 18.54 10.70 -12.02
N ASP A 68 18.66 11.90 -12.54
CA ASP A 68 18.36 12.27 -13.93
C ASP A 68 19.46 11.88 -14.92
N GLN A 69 20.66 11.50 -14.43
CA GLN A 69 21.84 11.15 -15.24
C GLN A 69 22.04 9.63 -15.34
N ARG A 70 21.20 8.82 -14.72
CA ARG A 70 21.28 7.35 -14.78
C ARG A 70 21.08 6.85 -16.22
N ASP A 71 21.70 5.73 -16.57
CA ASP A 71 21.48 5.06 -17.86
C ASP A 71 20.06 4.48 -17.99
N GLY A 72 19.49 3.98 -16.90
CA GLY A 72 18.12 3.52 -16.76
C GLY A 72 17.44 4.09 -15.52
N ASP A 73 16.11 3.97 -15.43
CA ASP A 73 15.30 4.45 -14.30
C ASP A 73 15.63 5.91 -13.90
N ARG A 74 15.59 6.79 -14.89
CA ARG A 74 15.83 8.22 -14.70
C ARG A 74 14.65 8.87 -14.04
N PHE A 75 14.89 9.57 -12.95
CA PHE A 75 13.88 10.35 -12.23
C PHE A 75 14.33 11.80 -12.09
N THR A 76 13.40 12.71 -12.30
CA THR A 76 13.61 14.13 -12.01
C THR A 76 13.11 14.42 -10.60
N ILE A 77 13.95 15.03 -9.77
CA ILE A 77 13.59 15.46 -8.42
C ILE A 77 13.73 16.98 -8.36
N THR A 78 12.69 17.68 -7.88
CA THR A 78 12.75 19.13 -7.69
C THR A 78 13.73 19.48 -6.56
N GLU A 79 14.34 20.66 -6.60
CA GLU A 79 15.26 21.11 -5.53
C GLU A 79 14.55 21.19 -4.17
N GLU A 80 13.27 21.54 -4.15
CA GLU A 80 12.46 21.50 -2.93
C GLU A 80 12.39 20.08 -2.35
N ASN A 81 12.10 19.08 -3.16
CA ASN A 81 12.05 17.68 -2.71
C ASN A 81 13.41 17.15 -2.31
N LYS A 82 14.50 17.55 -3.01
CA LYS A 82 15.86 17.22 -2.59
C LYS A 82 16.16 17.78 -1.21
N GLN A 83 15.77 19.04 -0.96
CA GLN A 83 15.97 19.65 0.35
C GLN A 83 15.18 18.91 1.44
N VAL A 84 13.92 18.54 1.19
CA VAL A 84 13.13 17.71 2.14
C VAL A 84 13.84 16.41 2.46
N LEU A 85 14.41 15.71 1.47
CA LEU A 85 15.16 14.47 1.68
C LEU A 85 16.42 14.70 2.53
N ARG A 86 17.17 15.78 2.26
CA ARG A 86 18.34 16.16 3.08
C ARG A 86 17.94 16.48 4.52
N ASP A 87 16.82 17.16 4.75
CA ASP A 87 16.34 17.55 6.08
C ASP A 87 15.86 16.36 6.92
N ILE A 88 15.29 15.32 6.30
CA ILE A 88 14.85 14.12 7.01
C ILE A 88 15.97 13.10 7.22
N TYR A 89 17.03 13.12 6.42
CA TYR A 89 18.10 12.13 6.47
C TYR A 89 18.77 12.00 7.86
N PRO A 90 19.09 13.08 8.61
CA PRO A 90 19.68 12.95 9.94
C PRO A 90 18.82 12.16 10.93
N TYR A 91 17.51 12.17 10.76
CA TYR A 91 16.61 11.33 11.58
C TYR A 91 16.75 9.84 11.21
N TRP A 92 16.86 9.52 9.92
CA TRP A 92 16.89 8.14 9.44
C TRP A 92 18.25 7.47 9.55
N LYS A 93 19.34 8.23 9.55
CA LYS A 93 20.70 7.70 9.64
C LYS A 93 20.88 6.81 10.88
N GLY A 94 21.26 5.55 10.66
CA GLY A 94 21.37 4.52 11.70
C GLY A 94 20.03 3.91 12.17
N ARG A 95 18.90 4.30 11.56
CA ARG A 95 17.56 3.83 11.97
C ARG A 95 16.83 3.02 10.89
N THR A 96 17.32 3.04 9.66
CA THR A 96 16.71 2.30 8.55
C THR A 96 16.81 0.80 8.72
N LEU A 97 16.01 0.04 7.99
CA LEU A 97 16.13 -1.42 7.94
C LEU A 97 17.54 -1.83 7.47
N GLN A 98 18.06 -1.15 6.44
CA GLN A 98 19.41 -1.38 5.92
C GLN A 98 20.48 -1.18 7.01
N ASP A 99 20.44 -0.06 7.74
CA ASP A 99 21.38 0.23 8.81
C ASP A 99 21.36 -0.85 9.91
N LYS A 100 20.16 -1.25 10.32
CA LYS A 100 19.99 -2.28 11.35
C LYS A 100 20.42 -3.66 10.86
N GLY A 101 20.10 -4.01 9.64
CA GLY A 101 20.53 -5.25 9.01
C GLY A 101 22.06 -5.31 8.91
N TYR A 102 22.68 -4.23 8.42
CA TYR A 102 24.14 -4.14 8.35
C TYR A 102 24.79 -4.21 9.75
N ALA A 103 24.22 -3.49 10.73
CA ALA A 103 24.72 -3.52 12.10
C ALA A 103 24.63 -4.92 12.77
N ALA A 104 23.67 -5.73 12.36
CA ALA A 104 23.50 -7.09 12.87
C ALA A 104 24.52 -8.10 12.30
N PHE A 105 25.24 -7.76 11.21
CA PHE A 105 26.25 -8.66 10.65
C PHE A 105 27.42 -8.86 11.61
N PRO A 106 27.91 -10.10 11.80
CA PRO A 106 29.18 -10.34 12.44
C PRO A 106 30.31 -9.56 11.75
N GLN A 107 31.31 -9.09 12.49
CA GLN A 107 32.39 -8.28 11.93
C GLN A 107 33.05 -8.91 10.69
N ARG A 108 33.27 -10.23 10.72
CA ARG A 108 33.83 -10.94 9.57
C ARG A 108 32.91 -10.93 8.34
N ALA A 109 31.59 -11.04 8.55
CA ALA A 109 30.62 -10.97 7.46
C ALA A 109 30.56 -9.57 6.84
N ARG A 110 30.67 -8.52 7.66
CA ARG A 110 30.73 -7.13 7.16
C ARG A 110 31.90 -6.93 6.21
N LEU A 111 33.09 -7.42 6.59
CA LEU A 111 34.28 -7.33 5.72
C LEU A 111 34.02 -7.96 4.34
N PHE A 112 33.45 -9.17 4.31
CA PHE A 112 33.15 -9.83 3.04
C PHE A 112 32.03 -9.14 2.25
N TYR A 113 31.05 -8.58 2.94
CA TYR A 113 29.99 -7.76 2.33
C TYR A 113 30.57 -6.48 1.71
N ASP A 114 31.39 -5.73 2.44
CA ASP A 114 32.03 -4.49 1.99
C ASP A 114 32.98 -4.73 0.80
N LEU A 115 33.63 -5.90 0.76
CA LEU A 115 34.47 -6.33 -0.37
C LEU A 115 33.66 -6.86 -1.56
N GLY A 116 32.31 -6.95 -1.45
CA GLY A 116 31.44 -7.50 -2.49
C GLY A 116 31.56 -9.01 -2.72
N ILE A 117 32.19 -9.74 -1.78
CA ILE A 117 32.35 -11.21 -1.85
C ILE A 117 31.04 -11.91 -1.52
N ILE A 118 30.30 -11.38 -0.55
CA ILE A 118 28.93 -11.79 -0.24
C ILE A 118 27.98 -10.63 -0.50
N LYS A 119 26.80 -10.96 -0.98
CA LYS A 119 25.72 -9.98 -1.21
C LYS A 119 24.46 -10.44 -0.50
N THR A 120 23.65 -9.49 -0.09
CA THR A 120 22.26 -9.74 0.30
C THR A 120 21.39 -9.34 -0.88
N GLU A 121 20.64 -10.26 -1.43
CA GLU A 121 19.79 -10.04 -2.60
C GLU A 121 18.64 -9.06 -2.29
N GLY A 122 18.96 -7.75 -2.18
CA GLY A 122 18.00 -6.67 -2.04
C GLY A 122 17.23 -6.58 -0.72
N ASN A 123 17.19 -7.60 0.09
CA ASN A 123 16.23 -7.78 1.19
C ASN A 123 16.47 -6.90 2.42
N ILE A 124 17.62 -6.28 2.58
CA ILE A 124 17.85 -5.32 3.67
C ILE A 124 17.49 -3.88 3.29
N THR A 125 17.04 -3.65 2.06
CA THR A 125 16.63 -2.34 1.55
C THR A 125 15.15 -2.25 1.20
N SER A 126 14.43 -3.37 1.36
CA SER A 126 13.00 -3.47 1.03
C SER A 126 12.22 -4.17 2.14
N GLY A 127 10.89 -4.04 2.10
CA GLY A 127 9.98 -4.75 2.98
C GLY A 127 9.81 -6.23 2.64
N ASP A 128 8.78 -6.84 3.20
CA ASP A 128 8.40 -8.22 2.89
C ASP A 128 8.08 -8.37 1.39
N ALA A 129 8.49 -9.49 0.83
CA ALA A 129 8.42 -9.75 -0.59
C ALA A 129 7.87 -11.15 -0.87
N HIS A 130 7.50 -11.39 -2.15
CA HIS A 130 7.02 -12.69 -2.64
C HIS A 130 5.79 -13.21 -1.89
N ILE A 131 4.86 -12.28 -1.58
CA ILE A 131 3.61 -12.59 -0.89
C ILE A 131 2.53 -12.90 -1.91
N ALA A 132 1.81 -14.02 -1.70
CA ALA A 132 0.54 -14.31 -2.35
C ALA A 132 -0.60 -13.97 -1.37
N VAL A 133 -1.39 -12.98 -1.70
CA VAL A 133 -2.44 -12.44 -0.83
C VAL A 133 -3.72 -13.26 -0.98
N ASP A 134 -4.42 -13.53 0.13
CA ASP A 134 -5.74 -14.19 0.10
C ASP A 134 -6.85 -13.19 -0.28
N TYR A 135 -6.77 -12.65 -1.49
CA TYR A 135 -7.78 -11.74 -2.04
C TYR A 135 -9.17 -12.37 -2.04
N GLY A 136 -9.25 -13.66 -2.38
CA GLY A 136 -10.54 -14.37 -2.45
C GLY A 136 -11.32 -14.35 -1.14
N ARG A 137 -10.64 -14.36 0.00
CA ARG A 137 -11.28 -14.21 1.30
C ARG A 137 -11.81 -12.80 1.53
N VAL A 138 -11.02 -11.78 1.19
CA VAL A 138 -11.49 -10.39 1.32
C VAL A 138 -12.69 -10.12 0.43
N LEU A 139 -12.70 -10.64 -0.80
CA LEU A 139 -13.84 -10.49 -1.70
C LEU A 139 -15.14 -11.08 -1.11
N ARG A 140 -15.04 -12.21 -0.38
CA ARG A 140 -16.21 -12.87 0.23
C ARG A 140 -16.67 -12.23 1.54
N GLU A 141 -15.75 -11.74 2.37
CA GLU A 141 -16.04 -11.31 3.74
C GLU A 141 -15.98 -9.78 3.92
N GLY A 142 -15.29 -9.09 3.03
CA GLY A 142 -14.89 -7.71 3.23
C GLY A 142 -13.91 -7.53 4.39
N LEU A 143 -13.30 -6.36 4.51
CA LEU A 143 -12.42 -6.05 5.64
C LEU A 143 -13.21 -5.86 6.95
N LYS A 144 -14.53 -5.59 6.90
CA LYS A 144 -15.39 -5.60 8.08
C LYS A 144 -15.43 -6.97 8.76
N GLY A 145 -15.36 -8.07 7.98
CA GLY A 145 -15.22 -9.41 8.53
C GLY A 145 -13.92 -9.61 9.31
N TYR A 146 -12.81 -9.06 8.81
CA TYR A 146 -11.55 -9.07 9.53
C TYR A 146 -11.60 -8.22 10.80
N ARG A 147 -12.22 -7.03 10.76
CA ARG A 147 -12.45 -6.18 11.92
C ARG A 147 -13.24 -6.92 13.02
N ALA A 148 -14.35 -7.56 12.66
CA ALA A 148 -15.17 -8.29 13.61
C ALA A 148 -14.40 -9.42 14.31
N ARG A 149 -13.65 -10.23 13.55
CA ARG A 149 -12.79 -11.28 14.14
C ARG A 149 -11.67 -10.73 15.02
N THR A 150 -11.10 -9.59 14.66
CA THR A 150 -10.04 -8.94 15.44
C THR A 150 -10.59 -8.47 16.79
N LEU A 151 -11.76 -7.83 16.80
CA LEU A 151 -12.42 -7.37 18.03
C LEU A 151 -12.80 -8.58 18.93
N GLU A 152 -13.38 -9.61 18.36
CA GLU A 152 -13.70 -10.84 19.10
C GLU A 152 -12.46 -11.51 19.70
N ALA A 153 -11.34 -11.51 18.96
CA ALA A 153 -10.09 -12.07 19.47
C ALA A 153 -9.46 -11.17 20.55
N GLN A 154 -9.61 -9.86 20.45
CA GLN A 154 -9.12 -8.91 21.43
C GLN A 154 -9.87 -9.01 22.78
N GLU A 155 -11.19 -9.26 22.75
CA GLU A 155 -12.00 -9.45 23.95
C GLU A 155 -11.58 -10.69 24.78
N LYS A 156 -10.95 -11.66 24.16
CA LYS A 156 -10.52 -12.93 24.79
C LYS A 156 -9.12 -12.87 25.41
N LEU A 157 -8.43 -11.72 25.33
CA LEU A 157 -7.06 -11.58 25.85
C LEU A 157 -7.03 -11.43 27.36
N ASP A 158 -6.11 -12.13 28.00
CA ASP A 158 -5.68 -11.85 29.37
C ASP A 158 -4.44 -10.95 29.36
N LEU A 159 -4.63 -9.66 29.56
CA LEU A 159 -3.55 -8.67 29.53
C LEU A 159 -2.53 -8.83 30.67
N THR A 160 -2.75 -9.74 31.61
CA THR A 160 -1.74 -10.13 32.60
C THR A 160 -0.77 -11.16 32.06
N ASP A 161 -1.12 -11.85 30.97
CA ASP A 161 -0.22 -12.73 30.23
C ASP A 161 0.61 -11.93 29.22
N PHE A 162 1.93 -12.16 29.22
CA PHE A 162 2.86 -11.44 28.35
C PHE A 162 2.64 -11.71 26.85
N GLN A 163 2.20 -12.91 26.50
CA GLN A 163 1.95 -13.25 25.09
C GLN A 163 0.67 -12.59 24.61
N ASP A 164 -0.36 -12.52 25.46
CA ASP A 164 -1.61 -11.84 25.12
C ASP A 164 -1.43 -10.33 25.07
N LEU A 165 -0.56 -9.77 25.92
CA LEU A 165 -0.17 -8.36 25.79
C LEU A 165 0.48 -8.07 24.41
N LYS A 166 1.34 -8.93 23.91
CA LYS A 166 1.90 -8.79 22.56
C LYS A 166 0.84 -8.89 21.46
N LYS A 167 -0.12 -9.83 21.60
CA LYS A 167 -1.24 -9.96 20.66
C LYS A 167 -2.12 -8.71 20.68
N SER A 168 -2.29 -8.05 21.83
CA SER A 168 -3.08 -6.82 21.92
C SER A 168 -2.54 -5.71 21.02
N TYR A 169 -1.23 -5.51 20.99
CA TYR A 169 -0.58 -4.55 20.09
C TYR A 169 -0.80 -4.92 18.60
N PHE A 170 -0.75 -6.20 18.29
CA PHE A 170 -1.02 -6.67 16.92
C PHE A 170 -2.48 -6.38 16.51
N TYR A 171 -3.44 -6.69 17.38
CA TYR A 171 -4.85 -6.41 17.09
C TYR A 171 -5.15 -4.91 16.99
N GLN A 172 -4.54 -4.08 17.84
CA GLN A 172 -4.61 -2.62 17.70
C GLN A 172 -4.06 -2.17 16.34
N ALA A 173 -2.90 -2.68 15.93
CA ALA A 173 -2.30 -2.35 14.64
C ALA A 173 -3.23 -2.71 13.47
N ILE A 174 -3.86 -3.90 13.51
CA ILE A 174 -4.86 -4.29 12.50
C ILE A 174 -6.00 -3.27 12.43
N LEU A 175 -6.58 -2.88 13.57
CA LEU A 175 -7.72 -1.95 13.58
C LEU A 175 -7.33 -0.58 13.01
N ILE A 176 -6.15 -0.05 13.35
CA ILE A 176 -5.61 1.20 12.79
C ILE A 176 -5.47 1.09 11.26
N VAL A 177 -4.90 -0.02 10.77
CA VAL A 177 -4.72 -0.24 9.33
C VAL A 177 -6.06 -0.36 8.61
N LEU A 178 -7.04 -1.06 9.19
CA LEU A 178 -8.37 -1.16 8.58
C LEU A 178 -9.07 0.20 8.47
N ASP A 179 -8.92 1.08 9.48
CA ASP A 179 -9.44 2.46 9.42
C ASP A 179 -8.71 3.29 8.34
N ALA A 180 -7.41 3.07 8.17
CA ALA A 180 -6.62 3.73 7.15
C ALA A 180 -7.02 3.32 5.73
N VAL A 181 -7.27 2.02 5.51
CA VAL A 181 -7.74 1.48 4.22
C VAL A 181 -9.11 2.04 3.87
N GLU A 182 -10.04 2.06 4.82
CA GLU A 182 -11.37 2.66 4.64
C GLU A 182 -11.26 4.14 4.25
N ALA A 183 -10.46 4.91 4.99
CA ALA A 183 -10.24 6.33 4.70
C ALA A 183 -9.63 6.55 3.31
N TYR A 184 -8.69 5.70 2.88
CA TYR A 184 -8.10 5.78 1.53
C TYR A 184 -9.16 5.55 0.45
N ALA A 185 -9.98 4.51 0.56
CA ALA A 185 -11.04 4.23 -0.38
C ALA A 185 -12.09 5.37 -0.44
N LEU A 186 -12.49 5.90 0.73
CA LEU A 186 -13.45 7.02 0.80
C LEU A 186 -12.91 8.30 0.15
N ARG A 187 -11.63 8.59 0.24
CA ARG A 187 -10.99 9.72 -0.45
C ARG A 187 -11.15 9.61 -1.97
N PHE A 188 -11.00 8.42 -2.55
CA PHE A 188 -11.27 8.21 -3.98
C PHE A 188 -12.75 8.36 -4.31
N ALA A 189 -13.64 7.90 -3.43
CA ALA A 189 -15.07 8.10 -3.63
C ALA A 189 -15.46 9.60 -3.68
N GLU A 190 -14.88 10.40 -2.79
CA GLU A 190 -15.09 11.85 -2.74
C GLU A 190 -14.50 12.54 -3.97
N LEU A 191 -13.29 12.15 -4.38
CA LEU A 191 -12.64 12.70 -5.57
C LEU A 191 -13.43 12.39 -6.85
N ALA A 192 -13.85 11.13 -7.02
CA ALA A 192 -14.65 10.70 -8.17
C ALA A 192 -15.99 11.46 -8.23
N GLN A 193 -16.66 11.61 -7.10
CA GLN A 193 -17.91 12.38 -7.03
C GLN A 193 -17.70 13.87 -7.38
N ALA A 194 -16.61 14.46 -6.91
CA ALA A 194 -16.28 15.85 -7.23
C ALA A 194 -15.98 16.04 -8.73
N GLN A 195 -15.20 15.13 -9.33
CA GLN A 195 -14.89 15.17 -10.76
C GLN A 195 -16.14 14.95 -11.65
N ALA A 196 -17.07 14.11 -11.22
CA ALA A 196 -18.32 13.85 -11.95
C ALA A 196 -19.13 15.12 -12.20
N ALA A 197 -19.05 16.13 -11.32
CA ALA A 197 -19.80 17.38 -11.44
C ALA A 197 -19.40 18.23 -12.66
N SER A 198 -18.17 18.03 -13.20
CA SER A 198 -17.64 18.79 -14.34
C SER A 198 -17.30 17.92 -15.55
N ALA A 199 -17.57 16.61 -15.49
CA ALA A 199 -17.29 15.66 -16.55
C ALA A 199 -18.37 15.63 -17.64
N THR A 200 -18.08 15.00 -18.78
CA THR A 200 -19.11 14.66 -19.77
C THR A 200 -20.15 13.73 -19.17
N PRO A 201 -21.37 13.66 -19.71
CA PRO A 201 -22.42 12.79 -19.16
C PRO A 201 -22.01 11.32 -19.06
N GLU A 202 -21.25 10.81 -20.01
CA GLU A 202 -20.74 9.44 -20.04
C GLU A 202 -19.73 9.24 -18.92
N ARG A 203 -18.70 10.09 -18.86
CA ARG A 203 -17.66 10.01 -17.82
C ARG A 203 -18.22 10.27 -16.42
N ALA A 204 -19.20 11.14 -16.29
CA ALA A 204 -19.88 11.38 -15.01
C ALA A 204 -20.55 10.12 -14.46
N LYS A 205 -21.17 9.28 -15.32
CA LYS A 205 -21.75 7.99 -14.90
C LYS A 205 -20.66 7.03 -14.38
N GLU A 206 -19.55 6.93 -15.09
CA GLU A 206 -18.41 6.09 -14.66
C GLU A 206 -17.85 6.56 -13.32
N LEU A 207 -17.60 7.86 -13.17
CA LEU A 207 -17.09 8.44 -11.92
C LEU A 207 -18.05 8.26 -10.74
N LEU A 208 -19.37 8.37 -10.96
CA LEU A 208 -20.37 8.09 -9.92
C LEU A 208 -20.41 6.61 -9.55
N GLU A 209 -20.20 5.70 -10.51
CA GLU A 209 -20.09 4.27 -10.23
C GLU A 209 -18.80 3.97 -9.47
N ILE A 210 -17.65 4.54 -9.85
CA ILE A 210 -16.40 4.47 -9.09
C ILE A 210 -16.62 4.96 -7.66
N ALA A 211 -17.30 6.12 -7.49
CA ALA A 211 -17.59 6.65 -6.16
C ALA A 211 -18.46 5.70 -5.32
N ARG A 212 -19.46 5.06 -5.93
CA ARG A 212 -20.30 4.04 -5.27
C ARG A 212 -19.46 2.83 -4.83
N ILE A 213 -18.65 2.32 -5.74
CA ILE A 213 -17.79 1.15 -5.51
C ILE A 213 -16.81 1.44 -4.37
N CYS A 214 -16.11 2.57 -4.41
CA CYS A 214 -15.13 2.96 -3.39
C CYS A 214 -15.72 3.17 -1.99
N ARG A 215 -17.03 3.48 -1.88
CA ARG A 215 -17.73 3.51 -0.59
C ARG A 215 -18.04 2.14 -0.03
N LYS A 216 -18.04 1.11 -0.86
CA LYS A 216 -18.38 -0.26 -0.49
C LYS A 216 -17.13 -1.10 -0.26
N VAL A 217 -16.27 -1.19 -1.26
CA VAL A 217 -15.09 -2.07 -1.20
C VAL A 217 -13.80 -1.30 -0.89
N PRO A 218 -12.85 -1.92 -0.21
CA PRO A 218 -12.75 -3.33 0.22
C PRO A 218 -13.40 -3.64 1.58
N MET A 219 -14.13 -2.69 2.18
CA MET A 219 -14.71 -2.88 3.52
C MET A 219 -15.85 -3.88 3.55
N GLU A 220 -16.74 -3.85 2.57
CA GLU A 220 -17.85 -4.79 2.39
C GLU A 220 -17.49 -5.90 1.39
N PRO A 221 -18.19 -7.04 1.41
CA PRO A 221 -18.06 -8.06 0.36
C PRO A 221 -18.32 -7.49 -1.03
N ALA A 222 -17.56 -7.97 -2.02
CA ALA A 222 -17.81 -7.64 -3.42
C ALA A 222 -19.04 -8.43 -3.94
N GLU A 223 -19.82 -7.82 -4.82
CA GLU A 223 -20.97 -8.45 -5.47
C GLU A 223 -20.80 -8.51 -6.99
N THR A 224 -20.19 -7.49 -7.59
CA THR A 224 -19.95 -7.38 -9.03
C THR A 224 -18.48 -7.61 -9.38
N PHE A 225 -18.23 -7.83 -10.67
CA PHE A 225 -16.85 -7.97 -11.18
C PHE A 225 -16.03 -6.71 -11.00
N HIS A 226 -16.63 -5.53 -11.24
CA HIS A 226 -15.98 -4.24 -11.03
C HIS A 226 -15.61 -4.05 -9.54
N GLU A 227 -16.53 -4.33 -8.62
CA GLU A 227 -16.24 -4.28 -7.17
C GLU A 227 -15.12 -5.25 -6.77
N ALA A 228 -15.09 -6.44 -7.35
CA ALA A 228 -14.03 -7.43 -7.07
C ALA A 228 -12.66 -6.92 -7.53
N LEU A 229 -12.54 -6.43 -8.75
CA LEU A 229 -11.29 -5.88 -9.27
C LEU A 229 -10.84 -4.64 -8.50
N GLN A 230 -11.74 -3.71 -8.19
CA GLN A 230 -11.42 -2.53 -7.38
C GLN A 230 -10.95 -2.90 -5.97
N SER A 231 -11.58 -3.90 -5.33
CA SER A 231 -11.14 -4.39 -4.02
C SER A 231 -9.73 -4.99 -4.08
N VAL A 232 -9.46 -5.82 -5.08
CA VAL A 232 -8.13 -6.40 -5.31
C VAL A 232 -7.09 -5.31 -5.56
N TRP A 233 -7.41 -4.34 -6.40
CA TRP A 233 -6.51 -3.23 -6.74
C TRP A 233 -6.16 -2.39 -5.52
N PHE A 234 -7.14 -1.96 -4.71
CA PHE A 234 -6.85 -1.21 -3.49
C PHE A 234 -5.92 -1.96 -2.54
N LEU A 235 -6.18 -3.23 -2.29
CA LEU A 235 -5.34 -4.03 -1.41
C LEU A 235 -3.94 -4.19 -1.99
N HIS A 236 -3.83 -4.43 -3.29
CA HIS A 236 -2.54 -4.58 -3.96
C HIS A 236 -1.69 -3.32 -3.85
N VAL A 237 -2.27 -2.16 -4.18
CA VAL A 237 -1.60 -0.85 -4.06
C VAL A 237 -1.18 -0.54 -2.63
N ILE A 238 -2.06 -0.79 -1.65
CA ILE A 238 -1.75 -0.51 -0.24
C ILE A 238 -0.63 -1.41 0.27
N LEU A 239 -0.62 -2.68 -0.12
CA LEU A 239 0.48 -3.59 0.20
C LEU A 239 1.80 -3.17 -0.47
N GLN A 240 1.76 -2.66 -1.70
CA GLN A 240 2.93 -2.06 -2.35
C GLN A 240 3.46 -0.84 -1.59
N ILE A 241 2.56 0.01 -1.06
CA ILE A 241 2.92 1.13 -0.20
C ILE A 241 3.55 0.66 1.10
N GLU A 242 3.02 -0.40 1.73
CA GLU A 242 3.55 -0.95 2.99
C GLU A 242 4.91 -1.63 2.81
N SER A 243 5.09 -2.39 1.73
CA SER A 243 6.29 -3.22 1.50
C SER A 243 7.34 -2.58 0.59
N ASN A 244 7.17 -1.32 0.19
CA ASN A 244 7.94 -0.60 -0.83
C ASN A 244 8.00 -1.29 -2.22
N GLY A 245 6.95 -2.00 -2.59
CA GLY A 245 6.75 -2.47 -3.95
C GLY A 245 7.48 -3.76 -4.34
N HIS A 246 7.85 -4.62 -3.39
CA HIS A 246 8.64 -5.80 -3.71
C HIS A 246 7.79 -7.07 -3.90
N SER A 247 7.56 -7.46 -5.18
CA SER A 247 7.11 -8.80 -5.60
C SER A 247 5.82 -9.30 -4.95
N LEU A 248 4.75 -8.53 -5.02
CA LEU A 248 3.41 -8.99 -4.65
C LEU A 248 2.72 -9.64 -5.86
N SER A 249 2.13 -10.81 -5.68
CA SER A 249 1.42 -11.55 -6.73
C SER A 249 -0.08 -11.46 -6.56
N TYR A 250 -0.79 -11.31 -7.68
CA TYR A 250 -2.25 -11.50 -7.72
C TYR A 250 -2.65 -12.97 -7.49
N GLY A 251 -1.72 -13.92 -7.66
CA GLY A 251 -2.01 -15.34 -7.57
C GLY A 251 -3.00 -15.79 -8.66
N ARG A 252 -3.99 -16.56 -8.26
CA ARG A 252 -4.99 -17.11 -9.20
C ARG A 252 -6.20 -16.15 -9.34
N LEU A 253 -5.94 -14.94 -9.90
CA LEU A 253 -6.97 -13.93 -10.18
C LEU A 253 -8.15 -14.50 -10.96
N ASP A 254 -7.85 -15.33 -11.95
CA ASP A 254 -8.83 -16.03 -12.77
C ASP A 254 -9.84 -16.83 -11.94
N GLN A 255 -9.40 -17.48 -10.87
CA GLN A 255 -10.25 -18.35 -10.06
C GLN A 255 -11.10 -17.59 -9.04
N TYR A 256 -10.49 -16.70 -8.27
CA TYR A 256 -11.25 -16.04 -7.20
C TYR A 256 -12.12 -14.88 -7.70
N CYS A 257 -11.83 -14.30 -8.88
CA CYS A 257 -12.69 -13.30 -9.51
C CYS A 257 -13.77 -13.90 -10.41
N PHE A 258 -13.64 -15.16 -10.86
CA PHE A 258 -14.58 -15.81 -11.79
C PHE A 258 -16.04 -15.79 -11.33
N PRO A 259 -16.39 -16.08 -10.06
CA PRO A 259 -17.78 -16.03 -9.61
C PRO A 259 -18.44 -14.65 -9.74
N TYR A 260 -17.64 -13.58 -9.60
CA TYR A 260 -18.10 -12.19 -9.76
C TYR A 260 -18.27 -11.84 -11.23
N TYR A 261 -17.36 -12.31 -12.08
CA TYR A 261 -17.48 -12.22 -13.55
C TYR A 261 -18.75 -12.88 -14.03
N GLU A 262 -18.98 -14.15 -13.70
CA GLU A 262 -20.19 -14.89 -14.10
C GLU A 262 -21.47 -14.16 -13.68
N ARG A 263 -21.54 -13.73 -12.41
CA ARG A 263 -22.69 -12.97 -11.88
C ARG A 263 -22.94 -11.68 -12.65
N SER A 264 -21.88 -10.93 -12.94
CA SER A 264 -22.00 -9.67 -13.70
C SER A 264 -22.40 -9.93 -15.15
N ARG A 265 -21.90 -11.01 -15.77
CA ARG A 265 -22.35 -11.43 -17.11
C ARG A 265 -23.84 -11.78 -17.15
N GLN A 266 -24.32 -12.52 -16.15
CA GLN A 266 -25.74 -12.84 -16.02
C GLN A 266 -26.60 -11.58 -15.75
N ALA A 267 -26.04 -10.57 -15.12
CA ALA A 267 -26.68 -9.26 -14.91
C ALA A 267 -26.59 -8.30 -16.10
N GLY A 268 -25.97 -8.70 -17.22
CA GLY A 268 -25.94 -7.95 -18.48
C GLY A 268 -24.62 -7.25 -18.81
N MET A 269 -23.55 -7.44 -18.03
CA MET A 269 -22.22 -6.94 -18.40
C MET A 269 -21.75 -7.59 -19.71
N THR A 270 -21.26 -6.80 -20.65
CA THR A 270 -20.73 -7.34 -21.92
C THR A 270 -19.30 -7.88 -21.74
N GLU A 271 -18.81 -8.65 -22.71
CA GLU A 271 -17.45 -9.15 -22.71
C GLU A 271 -16.44 -8.01 -22.87
N GLU A 272 -16.77 -7.04 -23.74
CA GLU A 272 -15.97 -5.84 -23.95
C GLU A 272 -15.80 -5.05 -22.65
N GLN A 273 -16.87 -4.85 -21.90
CA GLN A 273 -16.81 -4.19 -20.59
C GLN A 273 -15.94 -4.94 -19.57
N ALA A 274 -15.98 -6.27 -19.61
CA ALA A 274 -15.13 -7.07 -18.73
C ALA A 274 -13.66 -6.98 -19.14
N CYS A 275 -13.36 -6.98 -20.45
CA CYS A 275 -12.00 -6.76 -20.95
C CYS A 275 -11.47 -5.38 -20.57
N GLU A 276 -12.27 -4.34 -20.77
CA GLU A 276 -11.91 -2.96 -20.40
C GLU A 276 -11.55 -2.84 -18.91
N LEU A 277 -12.31 -3.47 -18.02
CA LEU A 277 -11.98 -3.51 -16.60
C LEU A 277 -10.67 -4.25 -16.30
N LEU A 278 -10.36 -5.33 -17.04
CA LEU A 278 -9.10 -6.07 -16.88
C LEU A 278 -7.91 -5.30 -17.45
N GLU A 279 -8.10 -4.54 -18.52
CA GLU A 279 -7.07 -3.67 -19.10
C GLU A 279 -6.72 -2.51 -18.18
N ASN A 280 -7.63 -2.13 -17.27
CA ASN A 280 -7.41 -1.11 -16.25
C ASN A 280 -6.66 -1.65 -15.01
N LEU A 281 -6.58 -2.98 -14.80
CA LEU A 281 -5.91 -3.58 -13.66
C LEU A 281 -4.40 -3.70 -13.88
#